data_6338fc3e5f0460744b9d492e383da054
#
_entry.id   6338fc3e5f0460744b9d492e383da054
#
_cell.length_a   1.000
_cell.length_b   1.000
_cell.length_c   1.000
_cell.angle_alpha   90.00
_cell.angle_beta   90.00
_cell.angle_gamma   90.00
#
_symmetry.space_group_name_H-M   'P 1'
#
loop_
_entity.id
_entity.type
_entity.pdbx_description
1 polymer ?
#
loop_
_entity_poly.entity_id
_entity_poly.type
_entity_poly.pdbx_seq_one_letter_code
_entity_poly.pdbx_strand_id
1 'polypeptide(L)' 'MPIVAALALGIATPAMAYDSGDLISMQEALSIATDLGLVTVSHTEFAGDEWQIEGRDISGRYMEVDVDATTGEVLNVDR' A
#
# COMPACT_ATOMS: atom_id res chain seq x y z
N MET A 1 8.40 8.03 -11.91
CA MET A 1 7.77 7.64 -11.98
C MET A 1 7.77 7.05 -11.97
N PRO A 2 7.93 6.83 -11.66
CA PRO A 2 7.52 6.06 -11.61
C PRO A 2 7.61 5.28 -11.64
N ILE A 3 7.76 5.14 -11.39
CA ILE A 3 7.24 4.29 -11.47
C ILE A 3 7.16 3.81 -11.78
N VAL A 4 7.52 3.88 -11.68
CA VAL A 4 6.93 3.36 -12.11
C VAL A 4 6.93 3.03 -12.59
N ALA A 5 7.38 3.14 -12.61
CA ALA A 5 6.93 2.82 -13.14
C ALA A 5 7.14 2.46 -13.56
N ALA A 6 7.53 2.46 -13.62
CA ALA A 6 7.22 2.07 -14.04
C ALA A 6 7.51 1.67 -14.35
N LEU A 7 7.89 1.66 -14.47
CA LEU A 7 7.55 1.14 -14.79
C LEU A 7 7.68 0.81 -15.11
N ALA A 8 8.09 0.93 -15.07
CA ALA A 8 7.66 0.51 -15.41
C ALA A 8 7.84 -0.02 -15.64
N LEU A 9 8.18 0.02 -15.69
CA LEU A 9 7.75 -0.52 -15.89
C LEU A 9 7.55 -1.00 -15.84
N GLY A 10 7.69 -0.87 -15.63
CA GLY A 10 6.97 -1.26 -15.49
C GLY A 10 6.75 -1.74 -15.23
N ILE A 11 6.54 -1.82 -15.06
CA ILE A 11 5.87 -2.20 -14.78
C ILE A 11 5.39 -2.75 -14.58
N ALA A 12 5.34 -2.61 -14.41
CA ALA A 12 4.62 -3.00 -14.13
C ALA A 12 4.30 -3.62 -13.80
N THR A 13 4.22 -3.73 -13.68
CA THR A 13 3.67 -4.26 -13.35
C THR A 13 3.49 -4.93 -12.94
N PRO A 14 3.38 -4.83 -12.83
CA PRO A 14 3.22 -5.66 -12.25
C PRO A 14 2.51 -6.33 -12.00
N ALA A 15 2.48 -6.27 -11.93
CA ALA A 15 1.32 -6.69 -11.32
C ALA A 15 0.88 -8.01 -11.58
N MET A 16 1.29 -8.64 -11.96
CA MET A 16 0.84 -9.81 -12.28
C MET A 16 0.99 -10.84 -11.32
N ALA A 17 1.70 -10.59 -10.33
CA ALA A 17 1.96 -11.62 -9.38
C ALA A 17 0.70 -12.12 -8.72
N TYR A 18 -0.20 -11.25 -8.43
CA TYR A 18 -1.34 -11.72 -7.71
C TYR A 18 -2.39 -12.31 -8.59
N ASP A 19 -2.17 -12.37 -9.85
CA ASP A 19 -3.08 -13.06 -10.72
C ASP A 19 -3.15 -14.53 -10.42
N SER A 20 -2.17 -15.08 -9.76
CA SER A 20 -2.23 -16.47 -9.38
C SER A 20 -2.63 -16.66 -7.93
N GLY A 21 -3.27 -15.67 -7.33
CA GLY A 21 -3.71 -15.78 -5.95
C GLY A 21 -2.69 -15.31 -4.96
N ASP A 22 -1.59 -14.75 -5.41
CA ASP A 22 -0.58 -14.22 -4.52
C ASP A 22 -1.07 -12.95 -3.86
N LEU A 23 -0.45 -12.63 -2.73
CA LEU A 23 -0.77 -11.42 -2.00
C LEU A 23 -0.10 -10.23 -2.67
N ILE A 24 -0.69 -9.04 -2.51
CA ILE A 24 -0.01 -7.84 -2.98
C ILE A 24 1.21 -7.60 -2.09
N SER A 25 2.22 -6.95 -2.66
CA SER A 25 3.44 -6.70 -1.94
C SER A 25 3.25 -5.56 -0.94
N MET A 26 4.17 -5.48 0.03
CA MET A 26 4.19 -4.36 0.95
C MET A 26 4.35 -3.05 0.18
N GLN A 27 5.16 -3.06 -0.87
CA GLN A 27 5.39 -1.86 -1.66
C GLN A 27 4.12 -1.38 -2.35
N GLU A 28 3.32 -2.30 -2.84
CA GLU A 28 2.05 -1.94 -3.43
C GLU A 28 1.09 -1.38 -2.38
N ALA A 29 1.06 -1.99 -1.20
CA ALA A 29 0.21 -1.50 -0.12
C ALA A 29 0.64 -0.09 0.29
N LEU A 30 1.94 0.17 0.35
CA LEU A 30 2.44 1.50 0.68
C LEU A 30 2.04 2.53 -0.38
N SER A 31 2.03 2.12 -1.64
CA SER A 31 1.60 3.00 -2.72
C SER A 31 0.14 3.39 -2.55
N ILE A 32 -0.69 2.42 -2.18
CA ILE A 32 -2.11 2.67 -1.93
C ILE A 32 -2.28 3.66 -0.78
N ALA A 33 -1.54 3.45 0.30
CA ALA A 33 -1.63 4.34 1.46
C ALA A 33 -1.17 5.75 1.11
N THR A 34 -0.14 5.87 0.29
CA THR A 34 0.35 7.17 -0.16
C THR A 34 -0.71 7.91 -0.95
N ASP A 35 -1.43 7.20 -1.80
CA ASP A 35 -2.51 7.82 -2.58
C ASP A 35 -3.62 8.34 -1.68
N LEU A 36 -3.75 7.79 -0.48
CA LEU A 36 -4.77 8.22 0.48
C LEU A 36 -4.30 9.35 1.36
N GLY A 37 -3.05 9.78 1.23
CA GLY A 37 -2.55 10.94 1.96
C GLY A 37 -1.45 10.67 2.96
N LEU A 38 -1.01 9.43 3.10
CA LEU A 38 0.08 9.09 4.00
C LEU A 38 1.39 9.56 3.37
N VAL A 39 2.16 10.39 4.08
CA VAL A 39 3.42 10.92 3.53
C VAL A 39 4.65 10.36 4.24
N THR A 40 4.53 9.91 5.49
CA THR A 40 5.63 9.22 6.16
C THR A 40 5.09 7.95 6.76
N VAL A 41 5.95 6.93 6.83
CA VAL A 41 5.57 5.62 7.34
C VAL A 41 6.42 5.31 8.54
N SER A 42 5.79 5.00 9.68
CA SER A 42 6.50 4.64 10.89
C SER A 42 6.44 3.16 11.17
N HIS A 43 5.45 2.45 10.62
CA HIS A 43 5.30 1.03 10.89
C HIS A 43 4.46 0.39 9.79
N THR A 44 4.85 -0.81 9.39
CA THR A 44 4.09 -1.60 8.43
C THR A 44 4.10 -3.04 8.90
N GLU A 45 2.93 -3.66 8.93
CA GLU A 45 2.80 -5.02 9.45
C GLU A 45 1.82 -5.80 8.60
N PHE A 46 2.16 -7.06 8.31
CA PHE A 46 1.22 -7.98 7.67
C PHE A 46 0.52 -8.75 8.78
N ALA A 47 -0.80 -8.63 8.85
CA ALA A 47 -1.57 -9.22 9.92
C ALA A 47 -2.74 -9.98 9.32
N GLY A 48 -2.65 -11.29 9.32
CA GLY A 48 -3.69 -12.13 8.76
C GLY A 48 -3.69 -12.04 7.24
N ASP A 49 -4.64 -11.31 6.70
CA ASP A 49 -4.74 -11.14 5.26
C ASP A 49 -4.78 -9.67 4.87
N GLU A 50 -4.22 -8.81 5.70
CA GLU A 50 -4.21 -7.37 5.42
C GLU A 50 -2.86 -6.77 5.76
N TRP A 51 -2.55 -5.65 5.11
CA TRP A 51 -1.40 -4.82 5.44
C TRP A 51 -1.88 -3.68 6.31
N GLN A 52 -1.25 -3.51 7.47
CA GLN A 52 -1.56 -2.40 8.39
C GLN A 52 -0.40 -1.43 8.33
N ILE A 53 -0.68 -0.20 7.92
CA ILE A 53 0.35 0.80 7.65
C ILE A 53 0.06 2.03 8.49
N GLU A 54 1.04 2.45 9.30
CA GLU A 54 0.91 3.60 10.19
C GLU A 54 1.92 4.66 9.83
N GLY A 55 1.53 5.89 9.98
CA GLY A 55 2.44 6.99 9.72
C GLY A 55 1.75 8.32 9.94
N ARG A 56 2.11 9.31 9.13
CA ARG A 56 1.55 10.65 9.28
C ARG A 56 1.17 11.21 7.93
N ASP A 57 0.14 12.07 7.93
CA ASP A 57 -0.30 12.74 6.73
C ASP A 57 0.49 14.04 6.55
N ILE A 58 0.13 14.83 5.52
CA ILE A 58 0.87 16.03 5.18
C ILE A 58 0.84 17.07 6.29
N SER A 59 -0.18 17.04 7.15
CA SER A 59 -0.27 17.97 8.26
C SER A 59 0.45 17.45 9.50
N GLY A 60 1.06 16.27 9.43
CA GLY A 60 1.81 15.71 10.54
C GLY A 60 0.95 14.90 11.50
N ARG A 61 -0.31 14.65 11.15
CA ARG A 61 -1.19 13.91 12.04
C ARG A 61 -1.08 12.42 11.80
N TYR A 62 -1.29 11.66 12.86
CA TYR A 62 -1.27 10.21 12.79
C TYR A 62 -2.33 9.71 11.80
N MET A 63 -1.96 8.66 11.08
CA MET A 63 -2.85 8.06 10.11
C MET A 63 -2.52 6.58 10.00
N GLU A 64 -3.56 5.75 9.99
CA GLU A 64 -3.39 4.32 9.79
C GLU A 64 -4.25 3.87 8.63
N VAL A 65 -3.70 3.03 7.76
CA VAL A 65 -4.40 2.50 6.60
C VAL A 65 -4.30 0.99 6.63
N ASP A 66 -5.43 0.32 6.50
CA ASP A 66 -5.47 -1.14 6.41
C ASP A 66 -5.90 -1.52 5.00
N VAL A 67 -5.11 -2.35 4.35
CA VAL A 67 -5.32 -2.72 2.94
C VAL A 67 -5.43 -4.24 2.85
N ASP A 68 -6.47 -4.71 2.17
CA ASP A 68 -6.65 -6.14 1.92
C ASP A 68 -5.47 -6.65 1.09
N ALA A 69 -4.76 -7.63 1.60
CA ALA A 69 -3.56 -8.12 0.94
C ALA A 69 -3.86 -8.98 -0.27
N THR A 70 -5.09 -9.41 -0.43
CA THR A 70 -5.47 -10.22 -1.59
C THR A 70 -5.91 -9.37 -2.77
N THR A 71 -6.66 -8.30 -2.48
CA THR A 71 -7.29 -7.50 -3.54
C THR A 71 -6.73 -6.10 -3.67
N GLY A 72 -6.07 -5.59 -2.63
CA GLY A 72 -5.63 -4.20 -2.60
C GLY A 72 -6.72 -3.23 -2.17
N GLU A 73 -7.85 -3.75 -1.75
CA GLU A 73 -8.96 -2.91 -1.32
C GLU A 73 -8.64 -2.25 0.02
N VAL A 74 -8.98 -0.98 0.16
CA VAL A 74 -8.78 -0.26 1.42
C VAL A 74 -9.88 -0.68 2.38
N LEU A 75 -9.49 -1.27 3.50
CA LEU A 75 -10.44 -1.79 4.48
C LEU A 75 -10.77 -0.77 5.54
N ASN A 76 -9.80 0.10 5.87
CA ASN A 76 -9.99 1.07 6.94
C ASN A 76 -8.98 2.19 6.81
N VAL A 77 -9.41 3.40 7.11
CA VAL A 77 -8.53 4.56 7.22
C VAL A 77 -8.86 5.23 8.55
N ASP A 78 -7.87 5.29 9.43
CA ASP A 78 -8.04 5.88 10.75
C ASP A 78 -7.15 7.11 10.84
N ARG A 79 -7.73 8.24 11.21
CA ARG A 79 -7.00 9.50 11.29
C ARG A 79 -7.04 10.08 12.68
#